data_833a1c4e34f18e5802ceaa936d56dbde
#
_entry.id   833a1c4e34f18e5802ceaa936d56dbde
#
_cell.length_a   1.000
_cell.length_b   1.000
_cell.length_c   1.000
_cell.angle_alpha   90.00
_cell.angle_beta   90.00
_cell.angle_gamma   90.00
#
_symmetry.space_group_name_H-M   'P 1'
#
loop_
_entity.id
_entity.type
_entity.pdbx_description
1 polymer ?
#
loop_
_entity_poly.entity_id
_entity_poly.type
_entity_poly.pdbx_seq_one_letter_code
_entity_poly.pdbx_strand_id
1 'polypeptide(L)'
;MMRYWTLIAAALILTVSLAVAAEKAPAKPGEKDKCPTCGMFVAHYPDFMAQVVFKDGSYAFFCGVKDMMKYYFDLPQYNPSKKTSDVANIIVTDYSNLKPTDGYKAYYVAGSVVFGPMGQEFFPFATESAAREFMRENNGKEIVRFYQLNPEVLKVLIKKY
;
A
#
# COMPACT_ATOMS: atom_id res chain seq x y z
N MET A 1 -45.60 56.28 -21.77
CA MET A 1 -44.14 55.98 -21.86
C MET A 1 -43.82 54.99 -20.81
N MET A 2 -43.74 53.66 -21.15
CA MET A 2 -43.46 52.59 -20.25
C MET A 2 -41.97 52.19 -20.38
N ARG A 3 -41.19 52.38 -19.33
CA ARG A 3 -39.79 51.96 -19.28
C ARG A 3 -39.70 50.51 -18.79
N TYR A 4 -39.28 49.59 -19.69
CA TYR A 4 -39.03 48.21 -19.39
C TYR A 4 -37.66 48.13 -18.70
N TRP A 5 -37.64 47.75 -17.43
CA TRP A 5 -36.43 47.34 -16.70
C TRP A 5 -36.23 45.84 -16.92
N THR A 6 -35.30 45.51 -17.76
CA THR A 6 -34.82 44.15 -17.93
C THR A 6 -33.87 43.82 -16.78
N LEU A 7 -34.32 42.97 -15.84
CA LEU A 7 -33.50 42.38 -14.83
C LEU A 7 -32.64 41.24 -15.46
N ILE A 8 -31.38 41.49 -15.67
CA ILE A 8 -30.40 40.46 -16.04
C ILE A 8 -29.98 39.75 -14.74
N ALA A 9 -30.57 38.58 -14.49
CA ALA A 9 -30.13 37.67 -13.44
C ALA A 9 -28.88 36.93 -13.94
N ALA A 10 -27.72 37.39 -13.51
CA ALA A 10 -26.45 36.66 -13.71
C ALA A 10 -26.45 35.42 -12.80
N ALA A 11 -26.78 34.25 -13.35
CA ALA A 11 -26.63 32.97 -12.68
C ALA A 11 -25.13 32.65 -12.63
N LEU A 12 -24.51 32.89 -11.48
CA LEU A 12 -23.13 32.49 -11.19
C LEU A 12 -23.14 30.97 -10.94
N ILE A 13 -22.87 30.19 -11.98
CA ILE A 13 -22.70 28.73 -11.85
C ILE A 13 -21.33 28.49 -11.20
N LEU A 14 -21.36 28.23 -9.90
CA LEU A 14 -20.20 27.79 -9.14
C LEU A 14 -19.87 26.34 -9.52
N THR A 15 -19.02 26.14 -10.53
CA THR A 15 -18.51 24.81 -10.88
C THR A 15 -17.50 24.38 -9.78
N VAL A 16 -17.99 23.64 -8.80
CA VAL A 16 -17.12 22.94 -7.86
C VAL A 16 -16.42 21.82 -8.64
N SER A 17 -15.20 22.09 -9.11
CA SER A 17 -14.33 21.05 -9.63
C SER A 17 -13.94 20.13 -8.46
N LEU A 18 -14.63 19.01 -8.31
CA LEU A 18 -14.11 17.90 -7.51
C LEU A 18 -12.84 17.40 -8.22
N ALA A 19 -11.70 17.84 -7.74
CA ALA A 19 -10.43 17.21 -8.07
C ALA A 19 -10.49 15.79 -7.48
N VAL A 20 -10.97 14.82 -8.25
CA VAL A 20 -10.75 13.41 -7.98
C VAL A 20 -9.23 13.24 -8.08
N ALA A 21 -8.58 13.10 -6.93
CA ALA A 21 -7.17 12.69 -6.90
C ALA A 21 -7.10 11.36 -7.64
N ALA A 22 -6.63 11.39 -8.89
CA ALA A 22 -6.43 10.20 -9.68
C ALA A 22 -5.49 9.29 -8.91
N GLU A 23 -6.00 8.17 -8.44
CA GLU A 23 -5.20 7.15 -7.78
C GLU A 23 -4.12 6.73 -8.77
N LYS A 24 -2.88 7.11 -8.47
CA LYS A 24 -1.76 6.88 -9.38
C LYS A 24 -1.60 5.38 -9.57
N ALA A 25 -1.72 4.92 -10.81
CA ALA A 25 -1.52 3.50 -11.14
C ALA A 25 -0.18 2.99 -10.58
N PRO A 26 -0.11 1.73 -10.13
CA PRO A 26 1.12 1.17 -9.60
C PRO A 26 2.23 1.25 -10.64
N ALA A 27 3.39 1.77 -10.24
CA ALA A 27 4.57 1.78 -11.07
C ALA A 27 5.15 0.36 -11.16
N LYS A 28 5.85 0.05 -12.25
CA LYS A 28 6.58 -1.20 -12.38
C LYS A 28 8.05 -0.97 -12.01
N PRO A 29 8.67 -1.84 -11.19
CA PRO A 29 10.09 -1.75 -10.91
C PRO A 29 10.90 -2.07 -12.18
N GLY A 30 11.97 -1.32 -12.38
CA GLY A 30 12.98 -1.67 -13.35
C GLY A 30 13.87 -2.82 -12.84
N GLU A 31 14.64 -3.43 -13.73
CA GLU A 31 15.53 -4.55 -13.39
C GLU A 31 16.56 -4.22 -12.31
N LYS A 32 16.95 -2.94 -12.19
CA LYS A 32 17.95 -2.46 -11.23
C LYS A 32 17.36 -1.92 -9.92
N ASP A 33 16.02 -1.87 -9.80
CA ASP A 33 15.38 -1.36 -8.59
C ASP A 33 15.54 -2.33 -7.43
N LYS A 34 16.13 -1.82 -6.37
CA LYS A 34 16.41 -2.58 -5.15
C LYS A 34 15.43 -2.23 -4.04
N CYS A 35 15.04 -3.25 -3.30
CA CYS A 35 14.34 -3.08 -2.03
C CYS A 35 15.21 -2.26 -1.04
N PRO A 36 14.76 -1.10 -0.56
CA PRO A 36 15.58 -0.27 0.34
C PRO A 36 15.80 -0.89 1.72
N THR A 37 15.05 -1.95 2.07
CA THR A 37 15.16 -2.64 3.35
C THR A 37 16.19 -3.77 3.33
N CYS A 38 16.21 -4.59 2.25
CA CYS A 38 17.05 -5.78 2.18
C CYS A 38 18.04 -5.83 1.00
N GLY A 39 17.93 -4.89 0.05
CA GLY A 39 18.83 -4.78 -1.09
C GLY A 39 18.55 -5.72 -2.27
N MET A 40 17.52 -6.59 -2.19
CA MET A 40 17.16 -7.51 -3.26
C MET A 40 16.57 -6.77 -4.47
N PHE A 41 16.80 -7.28 -5.68
CA PHE A 41 16.18 -6.75 -6.90
C PHE A 41 14.69 -7.11 -6.93
N VAL A 42 13.85 -6.09 -6.87
CA VAL A 42 12.39 -6.28 -6.69
C VAL A 42 11.73 -6.94 -7.90
N ALA A 43 12.21 -6.66 -9.09
CA ALA A 43 11.68 -7.22 -10.34
C ALA A 43 11.69 -8.76 -10.39
N HIS A 44 12.51 -9.41 -9.54
CA HIS A 44 12.55 -10.88 -9.45
C HIS A 44 11.43 -11.48 -8.59
N TYR A 45 10.66 -10.65 -7.89
CA TYR A 45 9.60 -11.09 -6.95
C TYR A 45 8.27 -10.38 -7.20
N PRO A 46 7.72 -10.45 -8.43
CA PRO A 46 6.52 -9.69 -8.79
C PRO A 46 5.29 -10.06 -7.94
N ASP A 47 5.19 -11.33 -7.53
CA ASP A 47 4.05 -11.85 -6.75
C ASP A 47 4.02 -11.31 -5.31
N PHE A 48 5.17 -10.86 -4.81
CA PHE A 48 5.33 -10.32 -3.46
C PHE A 48 5.49 -8.81 -3.43
N MET A 49 5.53 -8.16 -4.59
CA MET A 49 5.86 -6.75 -4.71
C MET A 49 4.93 -5.88 -3.88
N ALA A 50 5.56 -4.98 -3.11
CA ALA A 50 4.87 -3.88 -2.45
C ALA A 50 5.51 -2.55 -2.85
N GLN A 51 4.73 -1.47 -2.74
CA GLN A 51 5.14 -0.12 -3.14
C GLN A 51 4.65 0.91 -2.15
N VAL A 52 5.51 1.81 -1.73
CA VAL A 52 5.15 3.06 -1.06
C VAL A 52 5.22 4.19 -2.08
N VAL A 53 4.13 4.92 -2.23
CA VAL A 53 4.03 6.09 -3.11
C VAL A 53 4.00 7.35 -2.25
N PHE A 54 4.87 8.32 -2.56
CA PHE A 54 4.93 9.59 -1.85
C PHE A 54 4.14 10.68 -2.58
N LYS A 55 3.74 11.72 -1.84
CA LYS A 55 2.95 12.87 -2.35
C LYS A 55 3.68 13.65 -3.44
N ASP A 56 5.01 13.66 -3.42
CA ASP A 56 5.84 14.30 -4.46
C ASP A 56 5.96 13.44 -5.74
N GLY A 57 5.31 12.28 -5.77
CA GLY A 57 5.31 11.38 -6.90
C GLY A 57 6.49 10.40 -6.95
N SER A 58 7.43 10.49 -6.00
CA SER A 58 8.45 9.46 -5.82
C SER A 58 7.86 8.19 -5.21
N TYR A 59 8.56 7.08 -5.32
CA TYR A 59 8.13 5.80 -4.77
C TYR A 59 9.33 4.93 -4.38
N ALA A 60 9.05 3.94 -3.52
CA ALA A 60 9.96 2.88 -3.15
C ALA A 60 9.31 1.52 -3.40
N PHE A 61 10.07 0.58 -3.98
CA PHE A 61 9.64 -0.79 -4.25
C PHE A 61 10.23 -1.76 -3.23
N PHE A 62 9.47 -2.81 -2.91
CA PHE A 62 9.85 -3.83 -1.93
C PHE A 62 9.59 -5.22 -2.50
N CYS A 63 10.50 -6.15 -2.18
CA CYS A 63 10.37 -7.56 -2.55
C CYS A 63 9.38 -8.34 -1.68
N GLY A 64 8.76 -7.69 -0.68
CA GLY A 64 7.75 -8.27 0.19
C GLY A 64 7.13 -7.22 1.11
N VAL A 65 5.94 -7.54 1.61
CA VAL A 65 5.16 -6.66 2.49
C VAL A 65 5.86 -6.44 3.84
N LYS A 66 6.51 -7.46 4.38
CA LYS A 66 7.27 -7.35 5.63
C LYS A 66 8.33 -6.25 5.55
N ASP A 67 9.09 -6.22 4.47
CA ASP A 67 10.14 -5.22 4.27
C ASP A 67 9.55 -3.82 4.02
N MET A 68 8.44 -3.74 3.31
CA MET A 68 7.69 -2.49 3.16
C MET A 68 7.19 -1.97 4.51
N MET A 69 6.65 -2.82 5.38
CA MET A 69 6.19 -2.43 6.71
C MET A 69 7.35 -1.94 7.60
N LYS A 70 8.50 -2.63 7.58
CA LYS A 70 9.71 -2.16 8.29
C LYS A 70 10.11 -0.77 7.84
N TYR A 71 10.17 -0.54 6.53
CA TYR A 71 10.48 0.76 5.95
C TYR A 71 9.47 1.83 6.37
N TYR A 72 8.17 1.54 6.27
CA TYR A 72 7.11 2.50 6.58
C TYR A 72 7.12 2.92 8.05
N PHE A 73 7.33 1.98 8.97
CA PHE A 73 7.32 2.25 10.40
C PHE A 73 8.65 2.79 10.94
N ASP A 74 9.72 2.74 10.14
CA ASP A 74 11.03 3.31 10.51
C ASP A 74 11.64 4.11 9.35
N LEU A 75 10.84 5.01 8.78
CA LEU A 75 11.29 5.91 7.71
C LEU A 75 12.58 6.67 8.06
N PRO A 76 12.81 7.17 9.30
CA PRO A 76 14.05 7.84 9.63
C PRO A 76 15.30 6.99 9.39
N GLN A 77 15.22 5.68 9.59
CA GLN A 77 16.34 4.76 9.34
C GLN A 77 16.57 4.52 7.83
N TYR A 78 15.48 4.33 7.07
CA TYR A 78 15.57 3.89 5.67
C TYR A 78 15.54 5.05 4.67
N ASN A 79 14.88 6.14 5.02
CA ASN A 79 14.73 7.32 4.18
C ASN A 79 14.55 8.61 5.04
N PRO A 80 15.66 9.15 5.58
CA PRO A 80 15.62 10.30 6.50
C PRO A 80 14.99 11.57 5.91
N SER A 81 14.90 11.66 4.56
CA SER A 81 14.30 12.81 3.88
C SER A 81 12.78 12.78 3.84
N LYS A 82 12.14 11.68 4.28
CA LYS A 82 10.69 11.47 4.23
C LYS A 82 10.10 11.22 5.61
N LYS A 83 8.83 11.59 5.74
CA LYS A 83 8.00 11.31 6.93
C LYS A 83 6.80 10.45 6.51
N THR A 84 6.19 9.77 7.45
CA THR A 84 4.96 8.99 7.21
C THR A 84 3.83 9.86 6.65
N SER A 85 3.78 11.15 7.04
CA SER A 85 2.83 12.12 6.49
C SER A 85 3.05 12.45 5.01
N ASP A 86 4.22 12.13 4.45
CA ASP A 86 4.52 12.34 3.02
C ASP A 86 4.07 11.17 2.16
N VAL A 87 3.66 10.05 2.78
CA VAL A 87 3.11 8.90 2.06
C VAL A 87 1.73 9.25 1.54
N ALA A 88 1.54 9.07 0.24
CA ALA A 88 0.26 9.24 -0.43
C ALA A 88 -0.53 7.95 -0.48
N ASN A 89 0.13 6.82 -0.75
CA ASN A 89 -0.50 5.51 -0.84
C ASN A 89 0.50 4.38 -0.59
N ILE A 90 -0.05 3.21 -0.22
CA ILE A 90 0.65 1.92 -0.17
C ILE A 90 -0.08 0.99 -1.12
N ILE A 91 0.67 0.35 -2.03
CA ILE A 91 0.15 -0.62 -2.96
C ILE A 91 0.85 -1.95 -2.68
N VAL A 92 0.06 -3.02 -2.58
CA VAL A 92 0.57 -4.39 -2.39
C VAL A 92 -0.01 -5.31 -3.46
N THR A 93 0.64 -6.41 -3.74
CA THR A 93 0.14 -7.43 -4.66
C THR A 93 -0.77 -8.39 -3.91
N ASP A 94 -2.07 -8.41 -4.21
CA ASP A 94 -3.00 -9.40 -3.69
C ASP A 94 -2.51 -10.81 -4.07
N TYR A 95 -2.21 -11.62 -3.07
CA TYR A 95 -1.58 -12.93 -3.29
C TYR A 95 -2.52 -13.96 -3.94
N SER A 96 -3.83 -13.75 -3.89
CA SER A 96 -4.81 -14.67 -4.51
C SER A 96 -4.94 -14.51 -6.02
N ASN A 97 -4.66 -13.32 -6.56
CA ASN A 97 -4.93 -13.01 -7.97
C ASN A 97 -3.83 -12.19 -8.64
N LEU A 98 -2.76 -11.85 -7.91
CA LEU A 98 -1.59 -11.09 -8.34
C LEU A 98 -1.92 -9.69 -8.85
N LYS A 99 -3.02 -9.10 -8.38
CA LYS A 99 -3.41 -7.74 -8.75
C LYS A 99 -2.99 -6.73 -7.67
N PRO A 100 -2.65 -5.50 -8.09
CA PRO A 100 -2.42 -4.42 -7.14
C PRO A 100 -3.66 -4.14 -6.29
N THR A 101 -3.47 -3.95 -4.99
CA THR A 101 -4.52 -3.57 -4.06
C THR A 101 -4.04 -2.52 -3.06
N ASP A 102 -4.98 -1.76 -2.49
CA ASP A 102 -4.72 -0.73 -1.48
C ASP A 102 -4.19 -1.37 -0.20
N GLY A 103 -2.92 -1.09 0.14
CA GLY A 103 -2.25 -1.67 1.29
C GLY A 103 -2.86 -1.23 2.63
N TYR A 104 -3.47 -0.06 2.72
CA TYR A 104 -4.17 0.38 3.93
C TYR A 104 -5.46 -0.41 4.19
N LYS A 105 -6.06 -0.93 3.12
CA LYS A 105 -7.34 -1.68 3.18
C LYS A 105 -7.16 -3.19 3.09
N ALA A 106 -5.98 -3.69 2.77
CA ALA A 106 -5.71 -5.11 2.64
C ALA A 106 -5.84 -5.86 3.97
N TYR A 107 -6.09 -7.16 3.86
CA TYR A 107 -6.04 -8.16 4.93
C TYR A 107 -4.72 -8.89 4.83
N TYR A 108 -3.94 -8.97 5.90
CA TYR A 108 -2.62 -9.57 5.90
C TYR A 108 -2.61 -10.85 6.72
N VAL A 109 -2.28 -11.98 6.09
CA VAL A 109 -2.11 -13.24 6.81
C VAL A 109 -0.66 -13.38 7.25
N ALA A 110 -0.47 -13.64 8.56
CA ALA A 110 0.83 -13.87 9.17
C ALA A 110 0.97 -15.30 9.68
N GLY A 111 2.21 -15.80 9.74
CA GLY A 111 2.53 -17.09 10.34
C GLY A 111 2.09 -18.31 9.52
N SER A 112 2.03 -18.18 8.20
CA SER A 112 1.76 -19.32 7.31
C SER A 112 3.01 -20.20 7.13
N VAL A 113 2.82 -21.40 6.61
CA VAL A 113 3.92 -22.30 6.20
C VAL A 113 4.54 -21.91 4.86
N VAL A 114 3.92 -20.98 4.14
CA VAL A 114 4.45 -20.40 2.90
C VAL A 114 5.48 -19.35 3.26
N PHE A 115 6.59 -19.33 2.54
CA PHE A 115 7.65 -18.35 2.70
C PHE A 115 7.67 -17.36 1.53
N GLY A 116 7.91 -16.10 1.85
CA GLY A 116 8.23 -15.08 0.87
C GLY A 116 9.75 -15.03 0.58
N PRO A 117 10.19 -14.05 -0.20
CA PRO A 117 11.61 -13.91 -0.60
C PRO A 117 12.59 -13.82 0.58
N MET A 118 12.14 -13.27 1.70
CA MET A 118 12.93 -13.10 2.93
C MET A 118 12.42 -13.96 4.10
N GLY A 119 11.95 -15.19 3.80
CA GLY A 119 11.41 -16.12 4.79
C GLY A 119 9.97 -15.80 5.16
N GLN A 120 9.62 -15.77 6.45
CA GLN A 120 8.27 -15.45 6.91
C GLN A 120 7.81 -14.10 6.37
N GLU A 121 6.55 -14.05 5.91
CA GLU A 121 5.99 -12.90 5.21
C GLU A 121 4.56 -12.59 5.69
N PHE A 122 4.07 -11.39 5.35
CA PHE A 122 2.68 -10.98 5.49
C PHE A 122 2.02 -11.05 4.12
N PHE A 123 1.14 -12.02 3.92
CA PHE A 123 0.46 -12.23 2.65
C PHE A 123 -0.76 -11.33 2.54
N PRO A 124 -0.81 -10.37 1.59
CA PRO A 124 -1.91 -9.43 1.46
C PRO A 124 -3.02 -9.96 0.57
N PHE A 125 -4.26 -9.64 0.95
CA PHE A 125 -5.48 -9.98 0.21
C PHE A 125 -6.43 -8.77 0.18
N ALA A 126 -7.09 -8.55 -0.95
CA ALA A 126 -8.08 -7.50 -1.08
C ALA A 126 -9.36 -7.79 -0.28
N THR A 127 -9.69 -9.08 -0.07
CA THR A 127 -10.90 -9.50 0.63
C THR A 127 -10.60 -10.38 1.84
N GLU A 128 -11.44 -10.28 2.85
CA GLU A 128 -11.33 -11.12 4.05
C GLU A 128 -11.55 -12.60 3.72
N SER A 129 -12.43 -12.90 2.78
CA SER A 129 -12.70 -14.28 2.35
C SER A 129 -11.44 -14.95 1.81
N ALA A 130 -10.71 -14.30 0.89
CA ALA A 130 -9.46 -14.82 0.34
C ALA A 130 -8.37 -14.97 1.42
N ALA A 131 -8.28 -14.01 2.34
CA ALA A 131 -7.35 -14.11 3.47
C ALA A 131 -7.66 -15.32 4.38
N ARG A 132 -8.92 -15.54 4.70
CA ARG A 132 -9.37 -16.70 5.51
C ARG A 132 -9.14 -18.03 4.81
N GLU A 133 -9.39 -18.10 3.50
CA GLU A 133 -9.13 -19.28 2.68
C GLU A 133 -7.63 -19.61 2.69
N PHE A 134 -6.77 -18.65 2.36
CA PHE A 134 -5.32 -18.83 2.41
C PHE A 134 -4.84 -19.25 3.81
N MET A 135 -5.34 -18.59 4.86
CA MET A 135 -4.99 -18.90 6.25
C MET A 135 -5.31 -20.35 6.60
N ARG A 136 -6.48 -20.86 6.19
CA ARG A 136 -6.89 -22.25 6.42
C ARG A 136 -6.02 -23.25 5.66
N GLU A 137 -5.74 -22.97 4.38
CA GLU A 137 -5.00 -23.87 3.49
C GLU A 137 -3.50 -23.91 3.79
N ASN A 138 -2.95 -22.81 4.31
CA ASN A 138 -1.52 -22.65 4.52
C ASN A 138 -1.15 -22.50 6.00
N ASN A 139 -1.99 -23.01 6.91
CA ASN A 139 -1.77 -22.97 8.35
C ASN A 139 -1.44 -21.58 8.92
N GLY A 140 -1.94 -20.52 8.28
CA GLY A 140 -1.78 -19.14 8.75
C GLY A 140 -2.31 -18.97 10.18
N LYS A 141 -1.68 -18.13 10.97
CA LYS A 141 -1.98 -18.00 12.41
C LYS A 141 -2.88 -16.84 12.73
N GLU A 142 -2.74 -15.73 12.03
CA GLU A 142 -3.58 -14.57 12.28
C GLU A 142 -3.77 -13.71 11.01
N ILE A 143 -4.89 -12.99 10.96
CA ILE A 143 -5.19 -11.97 9.96
C ILE A 143 -5.13 -10.64 10.66
N VAL A 144 -4.28 -9.74 10.16
CA VAL A 144 -4.13 -8.37 10.68
C VAL A 144 -4.48 -7.34 9.62
N ARG A 145 -4.92 -6.16 10.06
CA ARG A 145 -5.16 -5.01 9.21
C ARG A 145 -4.05 -3.98 9.40
N PHE A 146 -3.78 -3.19 8.39
CA PHE A 146 -2.71 -2.17 8.45
C PHE A 146 -2.84 -1.25 9.67
N TYR A 147 -4.04 -0.80 10.01
CA TYR A 147 -4.29 0.09 11.15
C TYR A 147 -4.04 -0.55 12.53
N GLN A 148 -3.93 -1.88 12.59
CA GLN A 148 -3.59 -2.63 13.80
C GLN A 148 -2.08 -2.76 14.02
N LEU A 149 -1.29 -2.40 12.99
CA LEU A 149 0.16 -2.52 13.01
C LEU A 149 0.79 -1.23 13.53
N ASN A 150 1.83 -1.41 14.31
CA ASN A 150 2.77 -0.38 14.74
C ASN A 150 4.15 -1.04 14.89
N PRO A 151 5.24 -0.29 15.17
CA PRO A 151 6.58 -0.87 15.27
C PRO A 151 6.69 -2.03 16.28
N GLU A 152 6.00 -1.94 17.41
CA GLU A 152 6.04 -2.96 18.47
C GLU A 152 5.32 -4.23 18.04
N VAL A 153 4.10 -4.10 17.52
CA VAL A 153 3.30 -5.23 17.00
C VAL A 153 4.06 -5.91 15.86
N LEU A 154 4.61 -5.14 14.92
CA LEU A 154 5.38 -5.67 13.80
C LEU A 154 6.59 -6.50 14.27
N LYS A 155 7.35 -5.99 15.25
CA LYS A 155 8.49 -6.72 15.84
C LYS A 155 8.06 -8.03 16.49
N VAL A 156 6.93 -8.01 17.22
CA VAL A 156 6.38 -9.22 17.86
C VAL A 156 6.00 -10.26 16.80
N LEU A 157 5.25 -9.85 15.76
CA LEU A 157 4.80 -10.75 14.70
C LEU A 157 5.98 -11.35 13.91
N ILE A 158 6.97 -10.52 13.53
CA ILE A 158 8.17 -11.00 12.81
C ILE A 158 9.00 -11.98 13.67
N LYS A 159 9.05 -11.77 15.00
CA LYS A 159 9.83 -12.65 15.91
C LYS A 159 9.07 -13.92 16.30
N LYS A 160 7.73 -13.87 16.29
CA LYS A 160 6.86 -14.96 16.71
C LYS A 160 6.80 -16.08 15.66
N TYR A 161 6.92 -15.74 14.41
CA TYR A 161 6.84 -16.64 13.27
C TYR A 161 8.16 -16.66 12.47
#